data_08339248c95f5ae738c7987d030da174
#
_entry.id   08339248c95f5ae738c7987d030da174
#
_cell.length_a   1.000
_cell.length_b   1.000
_cell.length_c   1.000
_cell.angle_alpha   90.00
_cell.angle_beta   90.00
_cell.angle_gamma   90.00
#
_symmetry.space_group_name_H-M   'P 1'
#
loop_
_entity.id
_entity.type
_entity.pdbx_description
1 polymer ?
#
loop_
_entity_poly.entity_id
_entity_poly.type
_entity_poly.pdbx_seq_one_letter_code
_entity_poly.pdbx_strand_id
1 'polypeptide(L)'
;MIDCSFEINYLIKEDSVMVLYLKKNICLESLPKIKDIMFEYLSKSINNIILNLSECSFIERDIWNYFIDFKKELNNDCYGDIVLSNMNGIVQMDYDLMELSNSIESFESLNDALYNFGIFNHTKSA
;
A
#
# COMPACT_ATOMS: atom_id res chain seq x y z
N MET A 1 2.97 -8.24 -24.01
CA MET A 1 1.87 -8.41 -23.06
C MET A 1 2.44 -8.69 -21.67
N ILE A 2 1.91 -8.01 -20.67
CA ILE A 2 2.36 -8.22 -19.31
C ILE A 2 1.64 -9.42 -18.72
N ASP A 3 2.44 -10.35 -18.17
CA ASP A 3 1.89 -11.48 -17.44
C ASP A 3 1.38 -10.98 -16.09
N CYS A 4 0.08 -11.17 -15.81
CA CYS A 4 -0.48 -10.74 -14.54
C CYS A 4 -0.40 -11.83 -13.49
N SER A 5 0.83 -12.27 -13.21
CA SER A 5 1.10 -13.10 -12.05
C SER A 5 1.26 -12.18 -10.86
N PHE A 6 0.48 -12.43 -9.81
CA PHE A 6 0.58 -11.60 -8.61
C PHE A 6 0.44 -12.45 -7.36
N GLU A 7 0.91 -11.89 -6.27
CA GLU A 7 0.78 -12.52 -4.96
C GLU A 7 0.50 -11.41 -3.95
N ILE A 8 -0.45 -11.61 -3.06
CA ILE A 8 -0.85 -10.60 -2.08
C ILE A 8 -0.88 -11.26 -0.71
N ASN A 9 -0.09 -10.69 0.21
CA ASN A 9 -0.06 -11.11 1.62
C ASN A 9 -0.30 -9.89 2.47
N TYR A 10 -0.68 -10.08 3.72
CA TYR A 10 -0.89 -8.95 4.62
C TYR A 10 -0.65 -9.36 6.05
N LEU A 11 -0.42 -8.35 6.91
CA LEU A 11 -0.39 -8.53 8.35
C LEU A 11 -0.94 -7.26 9.02
N ILE A 12 -1.38 -7.41 10.25
CA ILE A 12 -1.92 -6.30 11.03
C ILE A 12 -0.94 -5.98 12.14
N LYS A 13 -0.60 -4.69 12.28
CA LYS A 13 0.29 -4.21 13.33
C LYS A 13 -0.52 -3.48 14.40
N GLU A 14 -0.41 -3.95 15.64
CA GLU A 14 -1.00 -3.31 16.82
C GLU A 14 -2.49 -3.00 16.64
N ASP A 15 -3.19 -3.89 15.94
CA ASP A 15 -4.63 -3.77 15.69
C ASP A 15 -5.03 -2.44 15.03
N SER A 16 -4.10 -1.73 14.41
CA SER A 16 -4.38 -0.39 13.88
C SER A 16 -3.91 -0.16 12.46
N VAL A 17 -2.90 -0.87 11.98
CA VAL A 17 -2.34 -0.64 10.65
C VAL A 17 -2.24 -1.97 9.91
N MET A 18 -2.74 -1.98 8.68
CA MET A 18 -2.56 -3.14 7.79
C MET A 18 -1.36 -2.89 6.89
N VAL A 19 -0.42 -3.85 6.87
CA VAL A 19 0.66 -3.86 5.89
C VAL A 19 0.27 -4.84 4.81
N LEU A 20 0.08 -4.34 3.60
CA LEU A 20 -0.34 -5.14 2.46
C LEU A 20 0.84 -5.29 1.52
N TYR A 21 1.29 -6.53 1.34
CA TYR A 21 2.44 -6.83 0.47
C TYR A 21 1.92 -7.17 -0.92
N LEU A 22 2.22 -6.31 -1.88
CA LEU A 22 1.83 -6.53 -3.28
C LEU A 22 3.07 -7.02 -4.03
N LYS A 23 2.99 -8.20 -4.60
CA LYS A 23 4.15 -8.84 -5.21
C LYS A 23 3.93 -9.12 -6.67
N LYS A 24 5.01 -9.09 -7.44
CA LYS A 24 5.05 -9.37 -8.87
C LYS A 24 4.32 -8.30 -9.65
N ASN A 25 3.34 -8.65 -10.47
CA ASN A 25 2.69 -7.71 -11.37
C ASN A 25 1.25 -7.44 -10.90
N ILE A 26 0.96 -6.21 -10.53
CA ILE A 26 -0.35 -5.83 -10.02
C ILE A 26 -1.14 -5.19 -11.15
N CYS A 27 -2.14 -5.92 -11.64
CA CYS A 27 -2.97 -5.54 -12.77
C CYS A 27 -4.44 -5.48 -12.37
N LEU A 28 -5.30 -5.17 -13.31
CA LEU A 28 -6.74 -5.12 -13.01
C LEU A 28 -7.27 -6.44 -12.47
N GLU A 29 -6.69 -7.57 -12.89
CA GLU A 29 -7.06 -8.88 -12.38
C GLU A 29 -6.74 -9.06 -10.90
N SER A 30 -5.81 -8.26 -10.36
CA SER A 30 -5.47 -8.30 -8.94
C SER A 30 -6.47 -7.54 -8.08
N LEU A 31 -7.23 -6.65 -8.68
CA LEU A 31 -8.03 -5.67 -7.94
C LEU A 31 -9.10 -6.28 -7.06
N PRO A 32 -9.87 -7.30 -7.52
CA PRO A 32 -10.89 -7.88 -6.64
C PRO A 32 -10.32 -8.42 -5.32
N LYS A 33 -9.15 -9.07 -5.38
CA LYS A 33 -8.54 -9.60 -4.17
C LYS A 33 -8.06 -8.48 -3.25
N ILE A 34 -7.47 -7.43 -3.84
CA ILE A 34 -7.03 -6.26 -3.07
C ILE A 34 -8.22 -5.63 -2.36
N LYS A 35 -9.33 -5.41 -3.08
CA LYS A 35 -10.53 -4.82 -2.52
C LYS A 35 -11.10 -5.66 -1.38
N ASP A 36 -11.17 -6.96 -1.57
CA ASP A 36 -11.73 -7.85 -0.55
C ASP A 36 -10.95 -7.73 0.76
N ILE A 37 -9.63 -7.73 0.68
CA ILE A 37 -8.79 -7.63 1.86
C ILE A 37 -8.98 -6.27 2.53
N MET A 38 -8.93 -5.20 1.77
CA MET A 38 -9.02 -3.85 2.34
C MET A 38 -10.39 -3.62 2.97
N PHE A 39 -11.46 -4.02 2.31
CA PHE A 39 -12.81 -3.81 2.85
C PHE A 39 -13.08 -4.67 4.08
N GLU A 40 -12.55 -5.88 4.12
CA GLU A 40 -12.69 -6.73 5.30
C GLU A 40 -12.13 -6.04 6.54
N TYR A 41 -10.95 -5.44 6.43
CA TYR A 41 -10.29 -4.84 7.58
C TYR A 41 -10.80 -3.43 7.89
N LEU A 42 -11.32 -2.72 6.88
CA LEU A 42 -12.04 -1.47 7.13
C LEU A 42 -13.26 -1.73 8.01
N SER A 43 -13.98 -2.83 7.77
CA SER A 43 -15.15 -3.16 8.59
C SER A 43 -14.76 -3.47 10.02
N LYS A 44 -13.48 -3.74 10.29
CA LYS A 44 -12.94 -3.96 11.63
C LYS A 44 -12.24 -2.71 12.18
N SER A 45 -12.48 -1.57 11.55
CA SER A 45 -11.92 -0.27 11.95
C SER A 45 -10.40 -0.17 11.78
N ILE A 46 -9.83 -0.99 10.90
CA ILE A 46 -8.42 -0.89 10.53
C ILE A 46 -8.37 -0.11 9.23
N ASN A 47 -8.12 1.20 9.34
CA ASN A 47 -8.24 2.13 8.22
C ASN A 47 -6.94 2.83 7.84
N ASN A 48 -5.81 2.40 8.41
CA ASN A 48 -4.49 2.87 7.99
C ASN A 48 -3.78 1.73 7.28
N ILE A 49 -3.32 1.97 6.07
CA ILE A 49 -2.80 0.93 5.19
C ILE A 49 -1.44 1.33 4.66
N ILE A 50 -0.50 0.40 4.70
CA ILE A 50 0.80 0.56 4.06
C ILE A 50 0.86 -0.47 2.94
N LEU A 51 1.10 0.01 1.71
CA LEU A 51 1.34 -0.88 0.58
C LEU A 51 2.85 -1.09 0.49
N ASN A 52 3.31 -2.28 0.86
CA ASN A 52 4.73 -2.61 0.78
C ASN A 52 5.02 -3.16 -0.61
N LEU A 53 5.87 -2.45 -1.35
CA LEU A 53 6.13 -2.74 -2.75
C LEU A 53 7.52 -3.30 -2.99
N SER A 54 8.16 -3.86 -1.95
CA SER A 54 9.54 -4.36 -2.05
C SER A 54 9.70 -5.46 -3.10
N GLU A 55 8.66 -6.26 -3.31
CA GLU A 55 8.69 -7.34 -4.30
C GLU A 55 7.73 -7.12 -5.45
N CYS A 56 7.30 -5.88 -5.63
CA CYS A 56 6.40 -5.51 -6.72
C CYS A 56 7.21 -5.07 -7.92
N SER A 57 6.94 -5.68 -9.06
CA SER A 57 7.67 -5.39 -10.30
C SER A 57 6.95 -4.38 -11.18
N PHE A 58 5.62 -4.32 -11.08
CA PHE A 58 4.82 -3.47 -11.97
C PHE A 58 3.46 -3.22 -11.36
N ILE A 59 2.95 -1.99 -11.51
CA ILE A 59 1.58 -1.63 -11.13
C ILE A 59 0.93 -0.95 -12.34
N GLU A 60 -0.19 -1.50 -12.77
CA GLU A 60 -0.93 -0.96 -13.90
C GLU A 60 -1.50 0.42 -13.56
N ARG A 61 -1.62 1.30 -14.56
CA ARG A 61 -2.06 2.68 -14.33
C ARG A 61 -3.41 2.76 -13.60
N ASP A 62 -4.37 1.93 -14.00
CA ASP A 62 -5.69 1.98 -13.38
C ASP A 62 -5.66 1.56 -11.91
N ILE A 63 -4.69 0.74 -11.54
CA ILE A 63 -4.51 0.35 -10.14
C ILE A 63 -3.95 1.54 -9.34
N TRP A 64 -3.00 2.29 -9.91
CA TRP A 64 -2.53 3.51 -9.28
C TRP A 64 -3.69 4.48 -9.02
N ASN A 65 -4.55 4.67 -10.03
CA ASN A 65 -5.71 5.54 -9.89
C ASN A 65 -6.66 5.05 -8.81
N TYR A 66 -6.85 3.75 -8.71
CA TYR A 66 -7.68 3.17 -7.66
C TYR A 66 -7.11 3.49 -6.26
N PHE A 67 -5.81 3.34 -6.07
CA PHE A 67 -5.21 3.63 -4.78
C PHE A 67 -5.36 5.10 -4.40
N ILE A 68 -5.20 5.98 -5.36
CA ILE A 68 -5.34 7.42 -5.12
C ILE A 68 -6.78 7.77 -4.74
N ASP A 69 -7.75 7.22 -5.45
CA ASP A 69 -9.16 7.45 -5.14
C ASP A 69 -9.52 6.87 -3.77
N PHE A 70 -9.03 5.69 -3.47
CA PHE A 70 -9.28 5.04 -2.19
C PHE A 70 -8.68 5.84 -1.04
N LYS A 71 -7.49 6.42 -1.25
CA LYS A 71 -6.87 7.29 -0.26
C LYS A 71 -7.77 8.48 0.08
N LYS A 72 -8.37 9.08 -0.94
CA LYS A 72 -9.26 10.21 -0.71
C LYS A 72 -10.47 9.81 0.12
N GLU A 73 -11.03 8.64 -0.14
CA GLU A 73 -12.16 8.13 0.63
C GLU A 73 -11.75 7.85 2.08
N LEU A 74 -10.58 7.24 2.29
CA LEU A 74 -10.10 6.99 3.63
C LEU A 74 -9.92 8.28 4.41
N ASN A 75 -9.31 9.28 3.80
CA ASN A 75 -9.06 10.55 4.46
C ASN A 75 -10.36 11.27 4.83
N ASN A 76 -11.35 11.20 3.96
CA ASN A 76 -12.59 11.96 4.15
C ASN A 76 -13.59 11.25 5.06
N ASP A 77 -13.73 9.92 4.88
CA ASP A 77 -14.83 9.19 5.51
C ASP A 77 -14.43 8.38 6.72
N CYS A 78 -13.17 7.96 6.81
CA CYS A 78 -12.73 7.01 7.83
C CYS A 78 -11.59 7.54 8.71
N TYR A 79 -11.12 8.75 8.46
CA TYR A 79 -9.97 9.33 9.17
C TYR A 79 -8.74 8.41 9.07
N GLY A 80 -8.61 7.71 7.95
CA GLY A 80 -7.49 6.83 7.71
C GLY A 80 -6.60 7.35 6.60
N ASP A 81 -5.59 6.57 6.27
CA ASP A 81 -4.68 6.92 5.19
C ASP A 81 -4.08 5.68 4.57
N ILE A 82 -3.58 5.83 3.35
CA ILE A 82 -2.85 4.79 2.67
C ILE A 82 -1.54 5.40 2.16
N VAL A 83 -0.44 4.72 2.45
CA VAL A 83 0.88 5.17 2.01
C VAL A 83 1.64 3.99 1.41
N LEU A 84 2.75 4.29 0.75
CA LEU A 84 3.58 3.29 0.08
C LEU A 84 4.90 3.13 0.82
N SER A 85 5.50 1.94 0.71
CA SER A 85 6.84 1.73 1.21
C SER A 85 7.65 0.83 0.27
N ASN A 86 8.95 0.99 0.29
CA ASN A 86 9.90 0.07 -0.34
C ASN A 86 9.75 -0.04 -1.86
N MET A 87 9.37 1.05 -2.54
CA MET A 87 9.35 1.04 -4.00
C MET A 87 10.75 0.87 -4.57
N ASN A 88 10.83 0.23 -5.73
CA ASN A 88 12.08 0.11 -6.46
C ASN A 88 11.80 -0.09 -7.95
N GLY A 89 12.84 -0.04 -8.77
CA GLY A 89 12.76 -0.38 -10.17
C GLY A 89 11.71 0.41 -10.93
N ILE A 90 10.94 -0.31 -11.76
CA ILE A 90 9.92 0.29 -12.62
C ILE A 90 8.80 0.96 -11.81
N VAL A 91 8.45 0.38 -10.66
CA VAL A 91 7.40 0.95 -9.81
C VAL A 91 7.80 2.35 -9.35
N GLN A 92 9.04 2.49 -8.88
CA GLN A 92 9.56 3.80 -8.45
C GLN A 92 9.60 4.77 -9.64
N MET A 93 10.04 4.28 -10.80
CA MET A 93 10.13 5.10 -12.00
C MET A 93 8.77 5.63 -12.42
N ASP A 94 7.75 4.77 -12.44
CA ASP A 94 6.39 5.18 -12.79
C ASP A 94 5.83 6.17 -11.79
N TYR A 95 6.07 5.93 -10.50
CA TYR A 95 5.64 6.85 -9.45
C TYR A 95 6.20 8.25 -9.69
N ASP A 96 7.49 8.33 -10.03
CA ASP A 96 8.15 9.61 -10.26
C ASP A 96 7.64 10.27 -11.55
N LEU A 97 7.54 9.51 -12.64
CA LEU A 97 7.11 10.05 -13.93
C LEU A 97 5.67 10.54 -13.92
N MET A 98 4.81 9.86 -13.17
CA MET A 98 3.40 10.25 -13.06
C MET A 98 3.19 11.30 -11.98
N GLU A 99 4.26 11.74 -11.31
CA GLU A 99 4.21 12.75 -10.25
C GLU A 99 3.23 12.37 -9.14
N LEU A 100 3.23 11.10 -8.76
CA LEU A 100 2.27 10.58 -7.78
C LEU A 100 2.57 11.01 -6.36
N SER A 101 3.75 11.59 -6.10
CA SER A 101 4.10 12.09 -4.76
C SER A 101 3.14 13.19 -4.31
N ASN A 102 2.46 13.85 -5.24
CA ASN A 102 1.44 14.85 -4.90
C ASN A 102 0.13 14.22 -4.45
N SER A 103 -0.04 12.94 -4.70
CA SER A 103 -1.31 12.24 -4.47
C SER A 103 -1.24 11.16 -3.42
N ILE A 104 -0.09 10.49 -3.29
CA ILE A 104 0.07 9.39 -2.33
C ILE A 104 1.51 9.38 -1.85
N GLU A 105 1.68 9.41 -0.54
CA GLU A 105 3.00 9.51 0.09
C GLU A 105 3.73 8.19 0.07
N SER A 106 5.06 8.23 -0.04
CA SER A 106 5.89 7.03 -0.01
C SER A 106 7.03 7.17 1.00
N PHE A 107 7.47 6.04 1.50
CA PHE A 107 8.58 5.94 2.44
C PHE A 107 9.59 4.92 1.91
N GLU A 108 10.85 5.12 2.25
CA GLU A 108 11.90 4.22 1.77
C GLU A 108 11.84 2.85 2.43
N SER A 109 11.36 2.79 3.66
CA SER A 109 11.30 1.54 4.39
C SER A 109 9.95 1.34 5.06
N LEU A 110 9.65 0.07 5.38
CA LEU A 110 8.44 -0.24 6.13
C LEU A 110 8.47 0.40 7.52
N ASN A 111 9.62 0.43 8.16
CA ASN A 111 9.73 1.05 9.49
C ASN A 111 9.39 2.53 9.45
N ASP A 112 9.84 3.24 8.42
CA ASP A 112 9.50 4.66 8.28
C ASP A 112 8.00 4.85 8.08
N ALA A 113 7.37 4.00 7.28
CA ALA A 113 5.93 4.08 7.06
C ALA A 113 5.15 3.76 8.34
N LEU A 114 5.58 2.75 9.08
CA LEU A 114 4.96 2.42 10.38
C LEU A 114 5.11 3.57 11.36
N TYR A 115 6.28 4.18 11.40
CA TYR A 115 6.54 5.33 12.28
C TYR A 115 5.57 6.47 11.96
N ASN A 116 5.28 6.67 10.68
CA ASN A 116 4.32 7.69 10.24
C ASN A 116 2.94 7.48 10.89
N PHE A 117 2.57 6.24 11.18
CA PHE A 117 1.31 5.91 11.84
C PHE A 117 1.45 5.72 13.35
N GLY A 118 2.57 6.14 13.92
CA GLY A 118 2.77 6.08 15.36
C GLY A 118 3.21 4.73 15.89
N ILE A 119 3.60 3.81 15.01
CA ILE A 119 4.07 2.49 15.43
C ILE A 119 5.59 2.49 15.38
N PHE A 120 6.20 2.31 16.56
CA PHE A 120 7.64 2.36 16.69
C PHE A 120 8.22 0.96 16.74
N ASN A 121 9.43 0.82 16.21
CA ASN A 121 10.13 -0.45 16.26
C ASN A 121 10.73 -0.63 17.66
N HIS A 122 10.26 -1.63 18.40
CA HIS A 122 10.68 -1.91 19.77
C HIS A 122 11.61 -3.10 19.86
N THR A 123 12.28 -3.39 18.84
CA THR A 123 13.21 -4.51 18.93
C THR A 123 14.24 -4.21 19.99
N LYS A 124 14.09 -3.90 20.29
CA LYS A 124 14.84 -3.74 20.98
C LYS A 124 15.58 -4.00 21.40
N SER A 125 15.65 -3.78 21.32
CA SER A 125 16.61 -3.79 21.55
C SER A 125 16.77 -4.13 22.62
N ALA A 126 16.63 -4.32 22.85
CA ALA A 126 16.85 -4.56 23.84
C ALA A 126 17.31 -4.43 24.53
#